data_27079feb4163ec108524fd3a30d9140b
#
_entry.id   27079feb4163ec108524fd3a30d9140b
#
_cell.length_a   1.000
_cell.length_b   1.000
_cell.length_c   1.000
_cell.angle_alpha   90.00
_cell.angle_beta   90.00
_cell.angle_gamma   90.00
#
_symmetry.space_group_name_H-M   'P 1'
#
loop_
_entity.id
_entity.type
_entity.pdbx_description
1 polymer ?
#
loop_
_entity_poly.entity_id
_entity_poly.type
_entity_poly.pdbx_seq_one_letter_code
_entity_poly.pdbx_strand_id
1 'polypeptide(L)'
;FAVFGLIGILSYALGEFLFSHAPSFSYYMLPTRAGELLLGGILAQFIIKKEKLEIPKVAVSMISLLGTLMIIGSLFLLSENSVFPGVRALPPTLGAAALIFSGHYGNAAPNRLLKLKPMSWIGLISYSAYLWHWPILAFHHYGNFKITLLSGTIIFFITLFIAWLSYAYIETPARNSKKTIKEIVSYYFLVPSVVIILGSVASTSLR
;
A
#
# COMPACT_ATOMS: atom_id res chain seq x y z
N PHE A 1 10.30 14.79 14.68
CA PHE A 1 8.87 14.54 14.92
C PHE A 1 8.00 15.74 14.52
N ALA A 2 8.25 16.95 15.06
CA ALA A 2 7.39 18.14 14.81
C ALA A 2 7.26 18.47 13.31
N VAL A 3 8.36 18.46 12.56
CA VAL A 3 8.36 18.76 11.12
C VAL A 3 7.54 17.72 10.35
N PHE A 4 7.72 16.44 10.61
CA PHE A 4 6.94 15.37 9.95
C PHE A 4 5.45 15.44 10.34
N GLY A 5 5.15 15.74 11.59
CA GLY A 5 3.79 15.97 12.05
C GLY A 5 3.13 17.15 11.35
N LEU A 6 3.83 18.28 11.24
CA LEU A 6 3.32 19.47 10.53
C LEU A 6 3.06 19.18 9.06
N ILE A 7 4.02 18.57 8.35
CA ILE A 7 3.85 18.20 6.94
C ILE A 7 2.69 17.21 6.79
N GLY A 8 2.54 16.25 7.71
CA GLY A 8 1.42 15.31 7.72
C GLY A 8 0.06 16.00 7.84
N ILE A 9 -0.08 16.94 8.78
CA ILE A 9 -1.31 17.74 8.96
C ILE A 9 -1.61 18.56 7.71
N LEU A 10 -0.60 19.24 7.16
CA LEU A 10 -0.74 20.01 5.93
C LEU A 10 -1.15 19.13 4.74
N SER A 11 -0.63 17.90 4.67
CA SER A 11 -1.00 16.93 3.64
C SER A 11 -2.49 16.56 3.70
N TYR A 12 -3.03 16.27 4.89
CA TYR A 12 -4.47 15.98 5.06
C TYR A 12 -5.33 17.19 4.74
N ALA A 13 -4.94 18.38 5.20
CA ALA A 13 -5.63 19.64 4.89
C ALA A 13 -5.65 19.94 3.39
N LEU A 14 -4.51 19.70 2.71
CA LEU A 14 -4.39 19.84 1.27
C LEU A 14 -5.26 18.82 0.51
N GLY A 15 -5.32 17.58 0.98
CA GLY A 15 -6.18 16.55 0.41
C GLY A 15 -7.66 16.92 0.48
N GLU A 16 -8.12 17.41 1.62
CA GLU A 16 -9.49 17.89 1.83
C GLU A 16 -9.81 19.10 0.94
N PHE A 17 -8.91 20.09 0.87
CA PHE A 17 -9.08 21.29 0.05
C PHE A 17 -9.12 20.97 -1.45
N LEU A 18 -8.17 20.17 -1.93
CA LEU A 18 -8.07 19.84 -3.35
C LEU A 18 -9.16 18.91 -3.84
N PHE A 19 -9.76 18.13 -2.95
CA PHE A 19 -10.84 17.22 -3.35
C PHE A 19 -12.02 17.97 -3.96
N SER A 20 -12.38 19.14 -3.42
CA SER A 20 -13.48 19.97 -3.93
C SER A 20 -13.19 20.63 -5.27
N HIS A 21 -11.91 20.81 -5.64
CA HIS A 21 -11.49 21.54 -6.84
C HIS A 21 -10.92 20.62 -7.93
N ALA A 22 -10.20 19.56 -7.54
CA ALA A 22 -9.53 18.64 -8.45
C ALA A 22 -9.45 17.23 -7.86
N PRO A 23 -10.57 16.46 -7.83
CA PRO A 23 -10.65 15.16 -7.14
C PRO A 23 -9.60 14.15 -7.63
N SER A 24 -9.44 14.01 -8.95
CA SER A 24 -8.45 13.09 -9.53
C SER A 24 -7.02 13.46 -9.17
N PHE A 25 -6.70 14.75 -9.19
CA PHE A 25 -5.39 15.25 -8.78
C PHE A 25 -5.14 14.96 -7.30
N SER A 26 -6.12 15.27 -6.44
CA SER A 26 -6.05 14.99 -5.00
C SER A 26 -5.80 13.50 -4.74
N TYR A 27 -6.44 12.61 -5.49
CA TYR A 27 -6.34 11.17 -5.29
C TYR A 27 -4.97 10.60 -5.68
N TYR A 28 -4.35 11.08 -6.77
CA TYR A 28 -3.12 10.50 -7.32
C TYR A 28 -1.83 11.20 -6.88
N MET A 29 -1.89 12.41 -6.33
CA MET A 29 -0.70 13.17 -6.00
C MET A 29 -0.10 12.79 -4.64
N LEU A 30 1.22 12.67 -4.61
CA LEU A 30 1.97 12.36 -3.38
C LEU A 30 1.77 13.39 -2.25
N PRO A 31 1.72 14.71 -2.48
CA PRO A 31 1.55 15.69 -1.40
C PRO A 31 0.28 15.49 -0.57
N THR A 32 -0.81 15.03 -1.18
CA THR A 32 -2.09 14.79 -0.51
C THR A 32 -2.12 13.46 0.27
N ARG A 33 -1.22 12.53 -0.02
CA ARG A 33 -1.06 11.23 0.63
C ARG A 33 0.17 11.14 1.53
N ALA A 34 1.01 12.17 1.53
CA ALA A 34 2.23 12.18 2.34
C ALA A 34 1.94 12.01 3.83
N GLY A 35 0.78 12.49 4.32
CA GLY A 35 0.37 12.35 5.71
C GLY A 35 0.28 10.90 6.17
N GLU A 36 -0.26 10.01 5.34
CA GLU A 36 -0.36 8.57 5.63
C GLU A 36 1.03 7.93 5.77
N LEU A 37 1.94 8.25 4.86
CA LEU A 37 3.33 7.75 4.88
C LEU A 37 4.12 8.31 6.06
N LEU A 38 3.96 9.61 6.34
CA LEU A 38 4.65 10.31 7.43
C LEU A 38 4.20 9.79 8.80
N LEU A 39 2.93 9.44 8.96
CA LEU A 39 2.44 8.82 10.20
C LEU A 39 3.18 7.50 10.47
N GLY A 40 3.35 6.66 9.45
CA GLY A 40 4.15 5.43 9.55
C GLY A 40 5.61 5.71 9.91
N GLY A 41 6.23 6.73 9.31
CA GLY A 41 7.60 7.16 9.61
C GLY A 41 7.75 7.69 11.04
N ILE A 42 6.79 8.47 11.53
CA ILE A 42 6.77 8.96 12.92
C ILE A 42 6.65 7.78 13.89
N LEU A 43 5.75 6.84 13.60
CA LEU A 43 5.58 5.64 14.41
C LEU A 43 6.86 4.79 14.46
N ALA A 44 7.51 4.58 13.33
CA ALA A 44 8.77 3.84 13.27
C ALA A 44 9.87 4.51 14.11
N GLN A 45 10.03 5.83 14.00
CA GLN A 45 10.97 6.59 14.82
C GLN A 45 10.62 6.51 16.32
N PHE A 46 9.34 6.55 16.66
CA PHE A 46 8.88 6.42 18.04
C PHE A 46 9.23 5.04 18.60
N ILE A 47 8.95 3.99 17.88
CA ILE A 47 9.26 2.60 18.26
C ILE A 47 10.76 2.42 18.49
N ILE A 48 11.60 2.88 17.57
CA ILE A 48 13.06 2.80 17.69
C ILE A 48 13.55 3.54 18.94
N LYS A 49 13.03 4.73 19.21
CA LYS A 49 13.42 5.54 20.36
C LYS A 49 12.93 4.97 21.71
N LYS A 50 11.81 4.26 21.70
CA LYS A 50 11.11 3.73 22.88
C LYS A 50 11.03 2.21 22.91
N GLU A 51 12.05 1.51 22.39
CA GLU A 51 12.08 0.05 22.24
C GLU A 51 11.78 -0.70 23.55
N LYS A 52 12.22 -0.18 24.68
CA LYS A 52 12.04 -0.78 26.02
C LYS A 52 10.81 -0.26 26.78
N LEU A 53 9.82 0.31 26.08
CA LEU A 53 8.62 0.78 26.73
C LEU A 53 7.76 -0.40 27.20
N GLU A 54 7.55 -0.52 28.51
CA GLU A 54 6.65 -1.53 29.08
C GLU A 54 5.22 -1.02 29.07
N ILE A 55 4.35 -1.68 28.32
CA ILE A 55 2.94 -1.33 28.20
C ILE A 55 2.11 -2.49 28.79
N PRO A 56 1.15 -2.20 29.67
CA PRO A 56 0.27 -3.22 30.22
C PRO A 56 -0.44 -4.00 29.11
N LYS A 57 -0.53 -5.33 29.26
CA LYS A 57 -1.17 -6.21 28.25
C LYS A 57 -2.59 -5.79 27.88
N VAL A 58 -3.32 -5.26 28.85
CA VAL A 58 -4.69 -4.74 28.66
C VAL A 58 -4.67 -3.57 27.69
N ALA A 59 -3.77 -2.60 27.89
CA ALA A 59 -3.65 -1.42 27.02
C ALA A 59 -3.25 -1.83 25.59
N VAL A 60 -2.30 -2.75 25.43
CA VAL A 60 -1.93 -3.31 24.11
C VAL A 60 -3.13 -3.97 23.42
N SER A 61 -3.93 -4.73 24.18
CA SER A 61 -5.11 -5.39 23.61
C SER A 61 -6.19 -4.40 23.20
N MET A 62 -6.42 -3.35 24.00
CA MET A 62 -7.36 -2.28 23.67
C MET A 62 -6.93 -1.51 22.42
N ILE A 63 -5.66 -1.12 22.34
CA ILE A 63 -5.10 -0.43 21.16
C ILE A 63 -5.27 -1.29 19.90
N SER A 64 -4.95 -2.59 19.99
CA SER A 64 -5.10 -3.54 18.90
C SER A 64 -6.57 -3.69 18.46
N LEU A 65 -7.48 -3.81 19.40
CA LEU A 65 -8.92 -3.92 19.10
C LEU A 65 -9.45 -2.64 18.47
N LEU A 66 -9.14 -1.49 19.03
CA LEU A 66 -9.53 -0.19 18.47
C LEU A 66 -8.98 -0.01 17.06
N GLY A 67 -7.71 -0.33 16.83
CA GLY A 67 -7.10 -0.27 15.51
C GLY A 67 -7.83 -1.16 14.50
N THR A 68 -8.19 -2.38 14.91
CA THR A 68 -8.96 -3.31 14.07
C THR A 68 -10.35 -2.76 13.75
N LEU A 69 -11.05 -2.22 14.75
CA LEU A 69 -12.38 -1.63 14.56
C LEU A 69 -12.33 -0.39 13.65
N MET A 70 -11.29 0.44 13.75
CA MET A 70 -11.10 1.58 12.87
C MET A 70 -10.91 1.14 11.41
N ILE A 71 -10.10 0.10 11.14
CA ILE A 71 -9.91 -0.41 9.78
C ILE A 71 -11.20 -1.04 9.26
N ILE A 72 -11.82 -1.94 10.01
CA ILE A 72 -13.05 -2.62 9.60
C ILE A 72 -14.18 -1.60 9.41
N GLY A 73 -14.34 -0.68 10.36
CA GLY A 73 -15.33 0.40 10.25
C GLY A 73 -15.12 1.25 9.00
N SER A 74 -13.87 1.56 8.66
CA SER A 74 -13.56 2.31 7.43
C SER A 74 -13.98 1.56 6.17
N LEU A 75 -13.85 0.23 6.12
CA LEU A 75 -14.29 -0.57 4.95
C LEU A 75 -15.81 -0.49 4.71
N PHE A 76 -16.60 -0.31 5.76
CA PHE A 76 -18.06 -0.21 5.65
C PHE A 76 -18.56 1.24 5.51
N LEU A 77 -17.84 2.20 6.09
CA LEU A 77 -18.25 3.60 6.12
C LEU A 77 -17.72 4.42 4.94
N LEU A 78 -16.60 4.01 4.34
CA LEU A 78 -16.06 4.69 3.16
C LEU A 78 -16.70 4.12 1.89
N SER A 79 -17.22 5.00 1.06
CA SER A 79 -17.80 4.68 -0.26
C SER A 79 -17.02 5.42 -1.35
N GLU A 80 -17.28 5.08 -2.62
CA GLU A 80 -16.67 5.75 -3.78
C GLU A 80 -16.95 7.26 -3.81
N ASN A 81 -18.08 7.70 -3.21
CA ASN A 81 -18.45 9.11 -3.09
C ASN A 81 -17.82 9.82 -1.88
N SER A 82 -17.03 9.10 -1.07
CA SER A 82 -16.37 9.70 0.08
C SER A 82 -15.22 10.58 -0.34
N VAL A 83 -15.07 11.75 0.33
CA VAL A 83 -13.90 12.63 0.16
C VAL A 83 -12.64 11.86 0.59
N PHE A 84 -11.83 11.47 -0.40
CA PHE A 84 -10.61 10.69 -0.18
C PHE A 84 -9.54 11.08 -1.23
N PRO A 85 -8.28 11.30 -0.86
CA PRO A 85 -7.70 11.36 0.48
C PRO A 85 -8.10 12.66 1.19
N GLY A 86 -8.19 12.63 2.50
CA GLY A 86 -8.52 13.77 3.34
C GLY A 86 -8.71 13.30 4.79
N VAL A 87 -9.49 14.01 5.59
CA VAL A 87 -9.75 13.62 6.99
C VAL A 87 -10.31 12.19 7.10
N ARG A 88 -11.04 11.71 6.09
CA ARG A 88 -11.59 10.36 6.06
C ARG A 88 -10.54 9.25 5.89
N ALA A 89 -9.32 9.58 5.49
CA ALA A 89 -8.20 8.64 5.48
C ALA A 89 -7.59 8.42 6.90
N LEU A 90 -7.87 9.30 7.85
CA LEU A 90 -7.33 9.20 9.22
C LEU A 90 -7.75 7.91 9.96
N PRO A 91 -9.03 7.48 9.98
CA PRO A 91 -9.41 6.27 10.69
C PRO A 91 -8.64 5.02 10.22
N PRO A 92 -8.57 4.66 8.94
CA PRO A 92 -7.81 3.48 8.51
C PRO A 92 -6.31 3.63 8.74
N THR A 93 -5.75 4.83 8.58
CA THR A 93 -4.32 5.08 8.80
C THR A 93 -3.94 4.98 10.27
N LEU A 94 -4.74 5.57 11.17
CA LEU A 94 -4.54 5.45 12.62
C LEU A 94 -4.79 4.01 13.09
N GLY A 95 -5.77 3.33 12.50
CA GLY A 95 -6.04 1.92 12.75
C GLY A 95 -4.83 1.03 12.42
N ALA A 96 -4.23 1.23 11.26
CA ALA A 96 -3.01 0.53 10.85
C ALA A 96 -1.83 0.85 11.78
N ALA A 97 -1.64 2.13 12.14
CA ALA A 97 -0.61 2.54 13.08
C ALA A 97 -0.81 1.90 14.48
N ALA A 98 -2.05 1.83 14.97
CA ALA A 98 -2.38 1.18 16.23
C ALA A 98 -2.08 -0.33 16.21
N LEU A 99 -2.37 -1.02 15.11
CA LEU A 99 -2.02 -2.45 14.94
C LEU A 99 -0.52 -2.68 14.87
N ILE A 100 0.24 -1.84 14.17
CA ILE A 100 1.70 -1.93 14.12
C ILE A 100 2.28 -1.68 15.52
N PHE A 101 1.83 -0.63 16.20
CA PHE A 101 2.26 -0.29 17.55
C PHE A 101 1.97 -1.43 18.54
N SER A 102 0.74 -1.89 18.60
CA SER A 102 0.36 -2.97 19.51
C SER A 102 1.05 -4.29 19.18
N GLY A 103 1.32 -4.57 17.89
CA GLY A 103 2.05 -5.75 17.45
C GLY A 103 3.53 -5.74 17.82
N HIS A 104 4.14 -4.57 18.02
CA HIS A 104 5.52 -4.42 18.48
C HIS A 104 5.63 -4.63 19.99
N TYR A 105 4.74 -3.99 20.77
CA TYR A 105 4.81 -4.05 22.24
C TYR A 105 4.04 -5.22 22.87
N GLY A 106 3.34 -6.03 22.08
CA GLY A 106 2.62 -7.17 22.63
C GLY A 106 2.07 -8.13 21.58
N ASN A 107 1.23 -9.05 22.04
CA ASN A 107 0.68 -10.13 21.20
C ASN A 107 -0.83 -10.29 21.41
N ALA A 108 -1.59 -9.23 21.13
CA ALA A 108 -3.04 -9.22 21.21
C ALA A 108 -3.68 -10.15 20.15
N ALA A 109 -4.94 -10.53 20.34
CA ALA A 109 -5.63 -11.47 19.44
C ALA A 109 -5.65 -11.02 17.96
N PRO A 110 -5.96 -9.75 17.60
CA PRO A 110 -5.87 -9.29 16.21
C PRO A 110 -4.45 -9.41 15.63
N ASN A 111 -3.43 -9.06 16.42
CA ASN A 111 -2.04 -9.17 15.98
C ASN A 111 -1.61 -10.63 15.76
N ARG A 112 -2.12 -11.58 16.57
CA ARG A 112 -1.88 -13.02 16.35
C ARG A 112 -2.49 -13.51 15.04
N LEU A 113 -3.69 -13.04 14.70
CA LEU A 113 -4.33 -13.34 13.44
C LEU A 113 -3.50 -12.83 12.24
N LEU A 114 -3.02 -11.58 12.31
CA LEU A 114 -2.17 -10.98 11.27
C LEU A 114 -0.81 -11.69 11.11
N LYS A 115 -0.30 -12.33 12.16
CA LYS A 115 0.94 -13.12 12.15
C LYS A 115 0.77 -14.53 11.55
N LEU A 116 -0.43 -14.97 11.23
CA LEU A 116 -0.65 -16.25 10.56
C LEU A 116 0.08 -16.28 9.21
N LYS A 117 0.65 -17.45 8.88
CA LYS A 117 1.43 -17.61 7.63
C LYS A 117 0.73 -17.12 6.37
N PRO A 118 -0.58 -17.39 6.14
CA PRO A 118 -1.27 -16.87 4.96
C PRO A 118 -1.35 -15.33 4.95
N MET A 119 -1.65 -14.70 6.11
CA MET A 119 -1.74 -13.24 6.22
C MET A 119 -0.39 -12.59 6.00
N SER A 120 0.66 -13.12 6.63
CA SER A 120 2.04 -12.64 6.44
C SER A 120 2.50 -12.82 4.99
N TRP A 121 2.13 -13.93 4.34
CA TRP A 121 2.45 -14.17 2.93
C TRP A 121 1.75 -13.16 2.01
N ILE A 122 0.45 -12.90 2.20
CA ILE A 122 -0.27 -11.86 1.46
C ILE A 122 0.39 -10.50 1.67
N GLY A 123 0.79 -10.16 2.90
CA GLY A 123 1.52 -8.95 3.21
C GLY A 123 2.83 -8.82 2.43
N LEU A 124 3.60 -9.90 2.31
CA LEU A 124 4.86 -9.91 1.58
C LEU A 124 4.68 -9.63 0.07
N ILE A 125 3.64 -10.18 -0.54
CA ILE A 125 3.38 -10.00 -1.98
C ILE A 125 2.50 -8.78 -2.28
N SER A 126 2.03 -8.05 -1.24
CA SER A 126 1.03 -6.98 -1.38
C SER A 126 1.46 -5.85 -2.32
N TYR A 127 2.73 -5.47 -2.29
CA TYR A 127 3.27 -4.45 -3.19
C TYR A 127 3.23 -4.91 -4.65
N SER A 128 3.70 -6.11 -4.92
CA SER A 128 3.62 -6.69 -6.27
C SER A 128 2.16 -6.89 -6.71
N ALA A 129 1.24 -7.29 -5.80
CA ALA A 129 -0.19 -7.40 -6.09
C ALA A 129 -0.80 -6.03 -6.45
N TYR A 130 -0.43 -4.97 -5.72
CA TYR A 130 -0.84 -3.60 -6.02
C TYR A 130 -0.38 -3.16 -7.42
N LEU A 131 0.84 -3.49 -7.82
CA LEU A 131 1.35 -3.13 -9.15
C LEU A 131 0.64 -3.89 -10.28
N TRP A 132 0.29 -5.16 -10.09
CA TRP A 132 -0.24 -6.01 -11.15
C TRP A 132 -1.77 -6.00 -11.27
N HIS A 133 -2.52 -5.72 -10.19
CA HIS A 133 -3.99 -5.76 -10.26
C HIS A 133 -4.57 -4.76 -11.28
N TRP A 134 -4.01 -3.55 -11.34
CA TRP A 134 -4.49 -2.51 -12.24
C TRP A 134 -4.28 -2.82 -13.72
N PRO A 135 -3.08 -3.21 -14.19
CA PRO A 135 -2.91 -3.67 -15.57
C PRO A 135 -3.83 -4.82 -15.95
N ILE A 136 -4.00 -5.81 -15.08
CA ILE A 136 -4.86 -6.97 -15.35
C ILE A 136 -6.32 -6.53 -15.52
N LEU A 137 -6.82 -5.66 -14.65
CA LEU A 137 -8.15 -5.09 -14.77
C LEU A 137 -8.30 -4.24 -16.04
N ALA A 138 -7.29 -3.43 -16.38
CA ALA A 138 -7.30 -2.62 -17.60
C ALA A 138 -7.41 -3.50 -18.85
N PHE A 139 -6.63 -4.58 -18.97
CA PHE A 139 -6.75 -5.51 -20.08
C PHE A 139 -8.12 -6.18 -20.17
N HIS A 140 -8.70 -6.54 -19.03
CA HIS A 140 -10.07 -7.08 -19.00
C HIS A 140 -11.10 -6.06 -19.53
N HIS A 141 -10.97 -4.79 -19.13
CA HIS A 141 -11.83 -3.71 -19.62
C HIS A 141 -11.64 -3.43 -21.12
N TYR A 142 -10.42 -3.45 -21.63
CA TYR A 142 -10.15 -3.30 -23.06
C TYR A 142 -10.81 -4.38 -23.90
N GLY A 143 -10.97 -5.59 -23.36
CA GLY A 143 -11.71 -6.69 -24.01
C GLY A 143 -13.22 -6.53 -24.01
N ASN A 144 -13.76 -5.43 -23.46
CA ASN A 144 -15.21 -5.19 -23.26
C ASN A 144 -15.92 -6.32 -22.48
N PHE A 145 -15.19 -7.07 -21.67
CA PHE A 145 -15.79 -8.11 -20.84
C PHE A 145 -16.45 -7.51 -19.60
N LYS A 146 -17.69 -7.94 -19.32
CA LYS A 146 -18.37 -7.57 -18.09
C LYS A 146 -17.72 -8.29 -16.90
N ILE A 147 -17.48 -7.54 -15.82
CA ILE A 147 -17.00 -8.14 -14.57
C ILE A 147 -18.15 -8.93 -13.95
N THR A 148 -18.03 -10.24 -13.97
CA THR A 148 -18.93 -11.18 -13.28
C THR A 148 -18.23 -11.70 -12.04
N LEU A 149 -18.95 -12.35 -11.13
CA LEU A 149 -18.34 -12.98 -9.96
C LEU A 149 -17.25 -13.97 -10.36
N LEU A 150 -17.46 -14.75 -11.41
CA LEU A 150 -16.48 -15.72 -11.91
C LEU A 150 -15.22 -15.01 -12.45
N SER A 151 -15.39 -14.03 -13.35
CA SER A 151 -14.24 -13.30 -13.92
C SER A 151 -13.47 -12.52 -12.84
N GLY A 152 -14.16 -11.92 -11.88
CA GLY A 152 -13.53 -11.24 -10.74
C GLY A 152 -12.70 -12.20 -9.88
N THR A 153 -13.22 -13.40 -9.61
CA THR A 153 -12.49 -14.43 -8.87
C THR A 153 -11.26 -14.90 -9.65
N ILE A 154 -11.37 -15.11 -10.95
CA ILE A 154 -10.25 -15.51 -11.80
C ILE A 154 -9.18 -14.41 -11.81
N ILE A 155 -9.58 -13.14 -12.00
CA ILE A 155 -8.65 -11.98 -11.97
C ILE A 155 -7.93 -11.90 -10.63
N PHE A 156 -8.65 -12.11 -9.53
CA PHE A 156 -8.05 -12.11 -8.18
C PHE A 156 -6.94 -13.15 -8.05
N PHE A 157 -7.20 -14.41 -8.44
CA PHE A 157 -6.19 -15.48 -8.35
C PHE A 157 -5.03 -15.28 -9.33
N ILE A 158 -5.30 -14.80 -10.54
CA ILE A 158 -4.25 -14.44 -11.51
C ILE A 158 -3.37 -13.33 -10.93
N THR A 159 -3.96 -12.30 -10.32
CA THR A 159 -3.22 -11.21 -9.70
C THR A 159 -2.30 -11.74 -8.58
N LEU A 160 -2.81 -12.59 -7.69
CA LEU A 160 -2.00 -13.17 -6.62
C LEU A 160 -0.87 -14.05 -7.16
N PHE A 161 -1.12 -14.82 -8.22
CA PHE A 161 -0.12 -15.68 -8.83
C PHE A 161 1.00 -14.85 -9.49
N ILE A 162 0.65 -13.85 -10.28
CA ILE A 162 1.62 -12.96 -10.94
C ILE A 162 2.38 -12.13 -9.89
N ALA A 163 1.70 -11.66 -8.85
CA ALA A 163 2.32 -10.95 -7.74
C ALA A 163 3.35 -11.82 -7.01
N TRP A 164 3.03 -13.07 -6.77
CA TRP A 164 3.97 -14.03 -6.17
C TRP A 164 5.19 -14.26 -7.05
N LEU A 165 5.01 -14.45 -8.36
CA LEU A 165 6.12 -14.57 -9.31
C LEU A 165 6.99 -13.31 -9.31
N SER A 166 6.36 -12.13 -9.38
CA SER A 166 7.06 -10.84 -9.34
C SER A 166 7.84 -10.65 -8.04
N TYR A 167 7.23 -10.99 -6.90
CA TYR A 167 7.89 -10.95 -5.60
C TYR A 167 9.10 -11.89 -5.53
N ALA A 168 8.94 -13.14 -5.99
CA ALA A 168 9.99 -14.16 -5.87
C ALA A 168 11.17 -13.91 -6.83
N TYR A 169 10.88 -13.52 -8.08
CA TYR A 169 11.90 -13.46 -9.13
C TYR A 169 12.40 -12.05 -9.45
N ILE A 170 11.67 -11.01 -9.09
CA ILE A 170 12.04 -9.62 -9.37
C ILE A 170 12.33 -8.86 -8.07
N GLU A 171 11.34 -8.77 -7.18
CA GLU A 171 11.44 -7.92 -5.98
C GLU A 171 12.49 -8.44 -4.99
N THR A 172 12.41 -9.71 -4.62
CA THR A 172 13.34 -10.30 -3.63
C THR A 172 14.79 -10.30 -4.11
N PRO A 173 15.12 -10.70 -5.34
CA PRO A 173 16.49 -10.59 -5.86
C PRO A 173 16.99 -9.15 -5.95
N ALA A 174 16.11 -8.21 -6.36
CA ALA A 174 16.48 -6.79 -6.44
C ALA A 174 16.77 -6.20 -5.06
N ARG A 175 15.92 -6.50 -4.07
CA ARG A 175 16.05 -6.03 -2.67
C ARG A 175 17.31 -6.57 -2.00
N ASN A 176 17.67 -7.83 -2.24
CA ASN A 176 18.84 -8.48 -1.67
C ASN A 176 20.12 -8.26 -2.47
N SER A 177 20.02 -7.55 -3.59
CA SER A 177 21.16 -7.28 -4.46
C SER A 177 22.15 -6.34 -3.77
N LYS A 178 23.43 -6.72 -3.78
CA LYS A 178 24.55 -5.85 -3.36
C LYS A 178 25.07 -4.98 -4.52
N LYS A 179 24.33 -4.90 -5.62
CA LYS A 179 24.72 -4.13 -6.80
C LYS A 179 24.73 -2.63 -6.51
N THR A 180 25.58 -1.92 -7.20
CA THR A 180 25.66 -0.46 -7.16
C THR A 180 24.38 0.14 -7.73
N ILE A 181 24.03 1.36 -7.31
CA ILE A 181 22.83 2.08 -7.82
C ILE A 181 22.84 2.14 -9.36
N LYS A 182 24.00 2.35 -10.00
CA LYS A 182 24.14 2.39 -11.46
C LYS A 182 23.74 1.05 -12.11
N GLU A 183 24.15 -0.06 -11.53
CA GLU A 183 23.83 -1.40 -12.03
C GLU A 183 22.33 -1.71 -11.82
N ILE A 184 21.77 -1.31 -10.69
CA ILE A 184 20.34 -1.46 -10.39
C ILE A 184 19.52 -0.69 -11.42
N VAL A 185 19.83 0.58 -11.65
CA VAL A 185 19.13 1.42 -12.63
C VAL A 185 19.28 0.84 -14.04
N SER A 186 20.47 0.40 -14.42
CA SER A 186 20.70 -0.18 -15.74
C SER A 186 19.88 -1.46 -15.95
N TYR A 187 19.99 -2.44 -15.06
CA TYR A 187 19.34 -3.75 -15.22
C TYR A 187 17.81 -3.73 -15.04
N TYR A 188 17.32 -2.98 -14.06
CA TYR A 188 15.91 -3.03 -13.68
C TYR A 188 15.06 -1.89 -14.26
N PHE A 189 15.71 -0.86 -14.81
CA PHE A 189 15.00 0.27 -15.41
C PHE A 189 15.36 0.46 -16.88
N LEU A 190 16.64 0.67 -17.24
CA LEU A 190 17.02 0.99 -18.61
C LEU A 190 16.79 -0.19 -19.57
N VAL A 191 17.19 -1.40 -19.21
CA VAL A 191 17.02 -2.58 -20.09
C VAL A 191 15.54 -2.86 -20.40
N PRO A 192 14.63 -2.96 -19.41
CA PRO A 192 13.20 -3.12 -19.67
C PRO A 192 12.61 -1.97 -20.49
N SER A 193 13.00 -0.73 -20.21
CA SER A 193 12.51 0.44 -20.95
C SER A 193 12.90 0.39 -22.41
N VAL A 194 14.15 0.06 -22.71
CA VAL A 194 14.63 -0.10 -24.09
C VAL A 194 13.88 -1.23 -24.82
N VAL A 195 13.67 -2.37 -24.15
CA VAL A 195 12.92 -3.50 -24.73
C VAL A 195 11.48 -3.09 -25.07
N ILE A 196 10.81 -2.37 -24.18
CA ILE A 196 9.44 -1.88 -24.41
C ILE A 196 9.40 -0.88 -25.57
N ILE A 197 10.34 0.07 -25.62
CA ILE A 197 10.42 1.06 -26.70
C ILE A 197 10.66 0.37 -28.05
N LEU A 198 11.63 -0.54 -28.13
CA LEU A 198 11.92 -1.28 -29.34
C LEU A 198 10.72 -2.13 -29.77
N GLY A 199 10.05 -2.79 -28.85
CA GLY A 199 8.84 -3.57 -29.12
C GLY A 199 7.69 -2.70 -29.64
N SER A 200 7.50 -1.51 -29.09
CA SER A 200 6.47 -0.56 -29.55
C SER A 200 6.77 -0.03 -30.95
N VAL A 201 8.02 0.34 -31.22
CA VAL A 201 8.45 0.78 -32.57
C VAL A 201 8.29 -0.33 -33.59
N ALA A 202 8.70 -1.57 -33.26
CA ALA A 202 8.53 -2.72 -34.17
C ALA A 202 7.04 -2.99 -34.46
N SER A 203 6.16 -2.87 -33.49
CA SER A 203 4.71 -3.07 -33.67
C SER A 203 4.06 -2.00 -34.53
N THR A 204 4.56 -0.77 -34.53
CA THR A 204 4.07 0.33 -35.39
C THR A 204 4.57 0.22 -36.82
N SER A 205 5.75 -0.36 -37.06
CA SER A 205 6.29 -0.58 -38.39
C SER A 205 5.70 -1.79 -39.13
N LEU A 206 4.96 -2.65 -38.41
CA LEU A 206 4.28 -3.84 -38.98
C LEU A 206 2.80 -3.58 -39.32
N ARG A 207 2.29 -2.37 -39.08
CA ARG A 207 0.96 -1.90 -39.51
C ARG A 207 1.04 -1.01 -40.72
#